data_1fec0b20690bdb4063449885a24daefe
#
_entry.id   1fec0b20690bdb4063449885a24daefe
#
_cell.length_a   1.000
_cell.length_b   1.000
_cell.length_c   1.000
_cell.angle_alpha   90.00
_cell.angle_beta   90.00
_cell.angle_gamma   90.00
#
_symmetry.space_group_name_H-M   'P 1'
#
loop_
_entity.id
_entity.type
_entity.pdbx_description
1 polymer ?
#
loop_
_entity_poly.entity_id
_entity_poly.type
_entity_poly.pdbx_seq_one_letter_code
_entity_poly.pdbx_strand_id
1 'polypeptide(L)'
;MSRNRTTDEAEDLAAGRATNGAAADWETSGDSNLADDDYAVALRGVVKRYPSGGGEPVVALDDVDFAARPGEFVAVVGPSGSGKSTLLNVLGLLDDPTSGRRLLGDTDVTSLSVAERTRARKESIGFVFQDFHLLPTLTAVENVAMPTAFDPGDASDRAANLLARFGLGDRLNHEPNELSGGQKQRVAIARSLINEPAVLLADEPTGNLDTDTGEAILAEFERVKAEGVAVIAVTHDPLVEEYADRVVDLTDGVLTGGLPGESDPHADADRRGGRDAGRTAPGPQMGGDRG
;
A
#
# COMPACT_ATOMS: atom_id res chain seq x y z
N MET A 1 54.40 -0.84 -46.39
CA MET A 1 55.07 -1.69 -45.40
C MET A 1 54.46 -1.36 -44.03
N SER A 2 53.64 -2.23 -43.62
CA SER A 2 53.60 -3.04 -42.37
C SER A 2 53.02 -2.27 -41.21
N ARG A 3 52.09 -2.71 -40.56
CA ARG A 3 51.31 -3.84 -40.03
C ARG A 3 50.56 -3.31 -38.82
N ASN A 4 49.28 -3.46 -38.85
CA ASN A 4 48.48 -4.20 -37.88
C ASN A 4 48.95 -4.19 -36.42
N ARG A 5 48.16 -3.57 -35.56
CA ARG A 5 47.79 -4.12 -34.25
C ARG A 5 46.34 -3.69 -33.92
N THR A 6 45.49 -4.55 -34.26
CA THR A 6 44.08 -4.70 -33.84
C THR A 6 44.04 -5.39 -32.51
N THR A 7 42.94 -5.11 -31.76
CA THR A 7 42.27 -6.03 -30.84
C THR A 7 43.10 -6.52 -29.65
N ASP A 8 42.95 -5.85 -28.49
CA ASP A 8 42.95 -6.50 -27.18
C ASP A 8 42.64 -5.53 -26.01
N GLU A 9 41.54 -4.79 -26.04
CA GLU A 9 41.11 -3.96 -24.91
C GLU A 9 39.60 -4.01 -24.66
N ALA A 10 38.94 -5.10 -25.01
CA ALA A 10 37.48 -5.24 -24.83
C ALA A 10 37.05 -6.41 -23.91
N GLU A 11 37.96 -6.99 -23.12
CA GLU A 11 37.63 -8.16 -22.28
C GLU A 11 38.02 -8.03 -20.79
N ASP A 12 38.22 -6.82 -20.23
CA ASP A 12 38.58 -6.69 -18.82
C ASP A 12 37.68 -5.76 -18.00
N LEU A 13 36.42 -5.68 -18.29
CA LEU A 13 35.42 -4.93 -17.53
C LEU A 13 34.29 -5.80 -16.87
N ALA A 14 34.53 -7.09 -16.74
CA ALA A 14 33.58 -8.03 -16.17
C ALA A 14 34.09 -8.77 -14.93
N ALA A 15 34.88 -8.13 -14.04
CA ALA A 15 35.22 -8.73 -12.73
C ALA A 15 35.62 -7.65 -11.72
N GLY A 16 34.63 -7.04 -11.07
CA GLY A 16 34.84 -6.08 -9.99
C GLY A 16 33.66 -5.99 -9.06
N ARG A 17 33.10 -7.13 -8.61
CA ARG A 17 32.26 -7.18 -7.41
C ARG A 17 33.15 -6.90 -6.21
N ALA A 18 33.23 -5.66 -5.79
CA ALA A 18 33.80 -5.29 -4.51
C ALA A 18 32.78 -5.62 -3.41
N THR A 19 33.01 -6.76 -2.76
CA THR A 19 32.54 -7.03 -1.41
C THR A 19 33.29 -6.09 -0.48
N ASN A 20 32.66 -5.03 0.02
CA ASN A 20 33.17 -4.32 1.18
C ASN A 20 32.15 -4.43 2.31
N GLY A 21 32.49 -5.36 3.22
CA GLY A 21 31.85 -5.52 4.51
C GLY A 21 32.08 -4.30 5.40
N ALA A 22 30.96 -3.81 5.90
CA ALA A 22 30.83 -3.23 7.21
C ALA A 22 29.55 -3.84 7.76
N ALA A 23 29.63 -5.11 8.18
CA ALA A 23 28.68 -5.68 9.11
C ALA A 23 28.81 -4.88 10.40
N ALA A 24 27.91 -3.94 10.63
CA ALA A 24 27.76 -3.31 11.93
C ALA A 24 27.02 -4.29 12.84
N ASP A 25 27.58 -4.53 14.03
CA ASP A 25 27.09 -5.38 15.11
C ASP A 25 25.68 -4.98 15.56
N TRP A 26 24.63 -5.62 14.98
CA TRP A 26 23.23 -5.51 15.40
C TRP A 26 22.60 -6.87 15.74
N GLU A 27 23.43 -7.92 15.83
CA GLU A 27 23.01 -9.31 16.09
C GLU A 27 22.66 -9.59 17.55
N THR A 28 22.00 -8.73 18.32
CA THR A 28 21.47 -9.13 19.63
C THR A 28 20.27 -8.27 20.03
N SER A 29 19.12 -8.56 19.47
CA SER A 29 17.83 -8.38 20.15
C SER A 29 16.75 -9.10 19.33
N GLY A 30 16.45 -10.34 19.70
CA GLY A 30 15.15 -11.00 19.54
C GLY A 30 14.51 -11.07 18.15
N ASP A 31 15.28 -11.20 17.05
CA ASP A 31 14.74 -11.19 15.70
C ASP A 31 14.99 -12.49 14.96
N SER A 32 14.35 -13.51 15.44
CA SER A 32 14.22 -14.76 14.68
C SER A 32 12.81 -14.80 14.07
N ASN A 33 12.56 -14.27 12.89
CA ASN A 33 11.59 -14.90 11.99
C ASN A 33 11.25 -14.11 10.71
N LEU A 34 11.86 -12.99 10.40
CA LEU A 34 11.47 -12.21 9.22
C LEU A 34 12.53 -12.19 8.10
N ALA A 35 13.61 -12.98 8.25
CA ALA A 35 14.67 -13.09 7.25
C ALA A 35 14.33 -14.06 6.09
N ASP A 36 13.28 -14.90 6.26
CA ASP A 36 12.86 -15.93 5.30
C ASP A 36 11.51 -15.62 4.63
N ASP A 37 10.81 -14.54 5.00
CA ASP A 37 9.52 -14.19 4.42
C ASP A 37 9.69 -13.17 3.27
N ASP A 38 9.09 -13.48 2.13
CA ASP A 38 9.03 -12.62 0.95
C ASP A 38 8.01 -11.49 1.18
N TYR A 39 8.46 -10.31 1.59
CA TYR A 39 7.62 -9.13 1.79
C TYR A 39 7.73 -8.16 0.62
N ALA A 40 6.61 -7.57 0.18
CA ALA A 40 6.63 -6.46 -0.75
C ALA A 40 7.16 -5.19 -0.08
N VAL A 41 6.79 -4.96 1.19
CA VAL A 41 7.28 -3.84 2.01
C VAL A 41 7.29 -4.23 3.48
N ALA A 42 8.30 -3.73 4.24
CA ALA A 42 8.36 -3.90 5.69
C ALA A 42 8.95 -2.69 6.41
N LEU A 43 8.52 -2.47 7.63
CA LEU A 43 9.05 -1.53 8.62
C LEU A 43 9.55 -2.31 9.83
N ARG A 44 10.65 -1.86 10.46
CA ARG A 44 11.28 -2.48 11.63
C ARG A 44 11.63 -1.43 12.67
N GLY A 45 10.98 -1.47 13.83
CA GLY A 45 11.22 -0.57 14.95
C GLY A 45 11.12 0.90 14.52
N VAL A 46 10.18 1.23 13.62
CA VAL A 46 10.09 2.57 13.03
C VAL A 46 9.51 3.56 14.03
N VAL A 47 10.27 4.62 14.28
CA VAL A 47 9.83 5.78 15.05
C VAL A 47 9.78 6.99 14.14
N LYS A 48 8.68 7.76 14.21
CA LYS A 48 8.56 9.06 13.55
C LYS A 48 8.17 10.13 14.53
N ARG A 49 9.02 11.16 14.63
CA ARG A 49 8.81 12.34 15.48
C ARG A 49 8.83 13.61 14.66
N TYR A 50 7.87 14.48 14.90
CA TYR A 50 7.81 15.80 14.30
C TYR A 50 8.19 16.87 15.34
N PRO A 51 9.02 17.85 14.97
CA PRO A 51 9.37 18.95 15.87
C PRO A 51 8.12 19.78 16.18
N SER A 52 7.91 20.08 17.46
CA SER A 52 6.88 21.01 17.93
C SER A 52 7.52 22.38 18.14
N GLY A 53 6.85 23.45 17.71
CA GLY A 53 7.38 24.82 17.71
C GLY A 53 7.64 25.45 19.08
N GLY A 54 8.22 24.70 20.03
CA GLY A 54 8.59 25.14 21.38
C GLY A 54 8.19 24.19 22.51
N GLY A 55 7.62 23.02 22.16
CA GLY A 55 7.27 21.95 23.07
C GLY A 55 8.05 20.64 22.81
N GLU A 56 7.65 19.57 23.47
CA GLU A 56 8.17 18.23 23.19
C GLU A 56 7.76 17.79 21.77
N PRO A 57 8.62 17.04 21.04
CA PRO A 57 8.29 16.50 19.72
C PRO A 57 7.02 15.63 19.78
N VAL A 58 6.18 15.77 18.76
CA VAL A 58 5.01 14.87 18.59
C VAL A 58 5.50 13.56 18.04
N VAL A 59 5.26 12.46 18.77
CA VAL A 59 5.53 11.10 18.31
C VAL A 59 4.33 10.66 17.47
N ALA A 60 4.52 10.48 16.18
CA ALA A 60 3.47 10.07 15.25
C ALA A 60 3.50 8.57 14.98
N LEU A 61 4.67 7.92 15.08
CA LEU A 61 4.86 6.47 15.08
C LEU A 61 5.86 6.14 16.17
N ASP A 62 5.57 5.10 16.96
CA ASP A 62 6.38 4.68 18.10
C ASP A 62 6.64 3.17 18.03
N ASP A 63 7.89 2.81 17.70
CA ASP A 63 8.39 1.43 17.59
C ASP A 63 7.52 0.53 16.69
N VAL A 64 7.20 1.00 15.49
CA VAL A 64 6.29 0.32 14.57
C VAL A 64 7.01 -0.77 13.80
N ASP A 65 6.51 -2.01 13.96
CA ASP A 65 6.79 -3.15 13.06
C ASP A 65 5.59 -3.38 12.15
N PHE A 66 5.82 -3.46 10.86
CA PHE A 66 4.80 -3.70 9.85
C PHE A 66 5.40 -4.49 8.68
N ALA A 67 4.62 -5.39 8.09
CA ALA A 67 4.97 -6.01 6.82
C ALA A 67 3.73 -6.36 6.02
N ALA A 68 3.84 -6.31 4.69
CA ALA A 68 2.82 -6.79 3.76
C ALA A 68 3.46 -7.69 2.70
N ARG A 69 2.82 -8.84 2.41
CA ARG A 69 3.27 -9.78 1.39
C ARG A 69 2.79 -9.38 0.00
N PRO A 70 3.49 -9.80 -1.08
CA PRO A 70 2.94 -9.71 -2.43
C PRO A 70 1.54 -10.35 -2.50
N GLY A 71 0.59 -9.64 -3.10
CA GLY A 71 -0.79 -10.12 -3.21
C GLY A 71 -1.58 -10.15 -1.91
N GLU A 72 -1.16 -9.40 -0.89
CA GLU A 72 -1.91 -9.22 0.36
C GLU A 72 -2.61 -7.85 0.36
N PHE A 73 -3.88 -7.82 0.82
CA PHE A 73 -4.61 -6.58 1.10
C PHE A 73 -4.68 -6.34 2.61
N VAL A 74 -4.01 -5.29 3.09
CA VAL A 74 -3.97 -4.89 4.49
C VAL A 74 -4.76 -3.60 4.68
N ALA A 75 -5.75 -3.60 5.57
CA ALA A 75 -6.42 -2.39 6.04
C ALA A 75 -5.77 -1.90 7.34
N VAL A 76 -5.37 -0.64 7.38
CA VAL A 76 -4.88 0.03 8.59
C VAL A 76 -5.98 0.95 9.11
N VAL A 77 -6.50 0.61 10.27
CA VAL A 77 -7.60 1.35 10.92
C VAL A 77 -7.10 2.10 12.15
N GLY A 78 -7.91 3.00 12.66
CA GLY A 78 -7.60 3.76 13.88
C GLY A 78 -8.23 5.16 13.86
N PRO A 79 -8.28 5.85 15.00
CA PRO A 79 -8.91 7.16 15.14
C PRO A 79 -8.17 8.24 14.33
N SER A 80 -8.83 9.38 14.12
CA SER A 80 -8.15 10.55 13.52
C SER A 80 -6.97 10.99 14.39
N GLY A 81 -5.84 11.27 13.74
CA GLY A 81 -4.61 11.67 14.43
C GLY A 81 -3.76 10.51 14.98
N SER A 82 -4.15 9.25 14.79
CA SER A 82 -3.38 8.08 15.30
C SER A 82 -2.04 7.84 14.59
N GLY A 83 -1.76 8.52 13.45
CA GLY A 83 -0.52 8.34 12.70
C GLY A 83 -0.69 7.65 11.34
N LYS A 84 -1.91 7.31 10.89
CA LYS A 84 -2.16 6.58 9.63
C LYS A 84 -1.53 7.22 8.40
N SER A 85 -1.75 8.52 8.18
CA SER A 85 -1.13 9.24 7.04
C SER A 85 0.39 9.30 7.17
N THR A 86 0.93 9.36 8.41
CA THR A 86 2.37 9.29 8.66
C THR A 86 2.91 7.91 8.28
N LEU A 87 2.21 6.83 8.66
CA LEU A 87 2.57 5.46 8.28
C LEU A 87 2.60 5.31 6.75
N LEU A 88 1.55 5.78 6.05
CA LEU A 88 1.50 5.78 4.59
C LEU A 88 2.67 6.56 3.96
N ASN A 89 2.99 7.74 4.50
CA ASN A 89 4.09 8.56 3.99
C ASN A 89 5.44 7.88 4.18
N VAL A 90 5.65 7.19 5.31
CA VAL A 90 6.89 6.44 5.57
C VAL A 90 6.97 5.21 4.68
N LEU A 91 5.90 4.41 4.57
CA LEU A 91 5.83 3.27 3.64
C LEU A 91 6.07 3.73 2.20
N GLY A 92 5.48 4.85 1.82
CA GLY A 92 5.50 5.42 0.48
C GLY A 92 6.78 6.18 0.11
N LEU A 93 7.81 6.18 0.94
CA LEU A 93 9.06 6.92 0.71
C LEU A 93 8.84 8.43 0.49
N LEU A 94 7.75 8.99 1.03
CA LEU A 94 7.44 10.43 0.99
C LEU A 94 8.04 11.16 2.19
N ASP A 95 8.18 10.45 3.33
CA ASP A 95 8.80 10.97 4.54
C ASP A 95 9.79 9.94 5.11
N ASP A 96 10.80 10.43 5.83
CA ASP A 96 11.82 9.56 6.42
C ASP A 96 11.47 9.25 7.87
N PRO A 97 11.69 8.01 8.34
CA PRO A 97 11.60 7.70 9.75
C PRO A 97 12.66 8.48 10.54
N THR A 98 12.40 8.76 11.80
CA THR A 98 13.40 9.33 12.73
C THR A 98 14.42 8.26 13.13
N SER A 99 13.96 7.02 13.27
CA SER A 99 14.79 5.82 13.50
C SER A 99 14.05 4.57 13.03
N GLY A 100 14.73 3.43 13.04
CA GLY A 100 14.20 2.17 12.53
C GLY A 100 14.61 1.91 11.09
N ARG A 101 14.10 0.82 10.51
CA ARG A 101 14.46 0.38 9.15
C ARG A 101 13.24 0.25 8.27
N ARG A 102 13.43 0.44 6.97
CA ARG A 102 12.41 0.34 5.94
C ARG A 102 12.93 -0.51 4.79
N LEU A 103 12.20 -1.57 4.47
CA LEU A 103 12.55 -2.48 3.39
C LEU A 103 11.50 -2.41 2.28
N LEU A 104 11.94 -2.57 1.05
CA LEU A 104 11.12 -2.69 -0.14
C LEU A 104 11.60 -3.93 -0.90
N GLY A 105 10.83 -5.02 -0.84
CA GLY A 105 11.35 -6.35 -1.10
C GLY A 105 12.55 -6.63 -0.19
N ASP A 106 13.60 -7.21 -0.76
CA ASP A 106 14.87 -7.51 -0.05
C ASP A 106 15.79 -6.29 0.13
N THR A 107 15.38 -5.11 -0.33
CA THR A 107 16.23 -3.92 -0.35
C THR A 107 15.96 -3.02 0.85
N ASP A 108 16.99 -2.75 1.67
CA ASP A 108 16.92 -1.71 2.69
C ASP A 108 16.97 -0.32 2.04
N VAL A 109 15.86 0.39 2.13
CA VAL A 109 15.66 1.71 1.52
C VAL A 109 15.76 2.86 2.54
N THR A 110 16.21 2.56 3.77
CA THR A 110 16.25 3.54 4.87
C THR A 110 17.22 4.67 4.60
N SER A 111 18.39 4.35 4.04
CA SER A 111 19.51 5.27 3.85
C SER A 111 19.71 5.74 2.40
N LEU A 112 18.71 5.54 1.53
CA LEU A 112 18.78 5.98 0.14
C LEU A 112 18.93 7.50 0.02
N SER A 113 19.77 7.93 -0.92
CA SER A 113 19.81 9.34 -1.33
C SER A 113 18.47 9.80 -1.88
N VAL A 114 18.24 11.11 -1.96
CA VAL A 114 17.00 11.69 -2.50
C VAL A 114 16.69 11.17 -3.90
N ALA A 115 17.72 11.04 -4.76
CA ALA A 115 17.56 10.56 -6.12
C ALA A 115 17.16 9.07 -6.18
N GLU A 116 17.86 8.23 -5.40
CA GLU A 116 17.58 6.79 -5.30
C GLU A 116 16.19 6.52 -4.73
N ARG A 117 15.80 7.25 -3.67
CA ARG A 117 14.47 7.18 -3.07
C ARG A 117 13.38 7.59 -4.05
N THR A 118 13.60 8.67 -4.83
CA THR A 118 12.64 9.10 -5.86
C THR A 118 12.47 8.03 -6.92
N ARG A 119 13.56 7.37 -7.32
CA ARG A 119 13.53 6.27 -8.27
C ARG A 119 12.81 5.05 -7.71
N ALA A 120 13.16 4.60 -6.50
CA ALA A 120 12.52 3.47 -5.83
C ALA A 120 11.01 3.68 -5.67
N ARG A 121 10.60 4.89 -5.23
CA ARG A 121 9.18 5.25 -5.12
C ARG A 121 8.47 5.16 -6.47
N LYS A 122 9.07 5.72 -7.53
CA LYS A 122 8.49 5.72 -8.87
C LYS A 122 8.32 4.31 -9.43
N GLU A 123 9.32 3.45 -9.23
CA GLU A 123 9.37 2.11 -9.83
C GLU A 123 8.55 1.07 -9.04
N SER A 124 8.37 1.27 -7.73
CA SER A 124 7.84 0.20 -6.88
C SER A 124 6.58 0.56 -6.10
N ILE A 125 6.17 1.84 -6.07
CA ILE A 125 5.06 2.30 -5.23
C ILE A 125 4.04 3.08 -6.05
N GLY A 126 2.78 2.63 -5.99
CA GLY A 126 1.61 3.36 -6.48
C GLY A 126 0.89 4.06 -5.33
N PHE A 127 0.27 5.20 -5.61
CA PHE A 127 -0.55 5.95 -4.64
C PHE A 127 -1.94 6.21 -5.16
N VAL A 128 -2.93 5.98 -4.30
CA VAL A 128 -4.33 6.36 -4.48
C VAL A 128 -4.74 7.23 -3.30
N PHE A 129 -5.24 8.43 -3.57
CA PHE A 129 -5.62 9.42 -2.56
C PHE A 129 -7.14 9.62 -2.55
N GLN A 130 -7.68 10.02 -1.42
CA GLN A 130 -9.10 10.32 -1.22
C GLN A 130 -9.62 11.37 -2.21
N ASP A 131 -8.85 12.43 -2.47
CA ASP A 131 -9.21 13.53 -3.39
C ASP A 131 -8.77 13.27 -4.84
N PHE A 132 -8.44 12.02 -5.20
CA PHE A 132 -8.01 11.57 -6.52
C PHE A 132 -6.71 12.22 -7.01
N HIS A 133 -6.43 13.46 -6.69
CA HIS A 133 -5.30 14.30 -7.12
C HIS A 133 -5.05 14.22 -8.64
N LEU A 134 -6.13 14.26 -9.42
CA LEU A 134 -6.02 14.37 -10.88
C LEU A 134 -5.69 15.80 -11.29
N LEU A 135 -4.86 15.95 -12.31
CA LEU A 135 -4.56 17.25 -12.89
C LEU A 135 -5.75 17.69 -13.75
N PRO A 136 -6.43 18.80 -13.42
CA PRO A 136 -7.73 19.15 -14.00
C PRO A 136 -7.66 19.58 -15.48
N THR A 137 -6.46 19.93 -15.96
CA THR A 137 -6.18 20.35 -17.34
C THR A 137 -5.70 19.22 -18.24
N LEU A 138 -5.53 18.03 -17.70
CA LEU A 138 -5.13 16.83 -18.42
C LEU A 138 -6.31 15.90 -18.59
N THR A 139 -6.38 15.24 -19.74
CA THR A 139 -7.32 14.17 -20.01
C THR A 139 -7.08 12.96 -19.13
N ALA A 140 -7.99 11.99 -19.10
CA ALA A 140 -7.83 10.76 -18.33
C ALA A 140 -6.57 9.99 -18.73
N VAL A 141 -6.31 9.84 -20.05
CA VAL A 141 -5.10 9.15 -20.53
C VAL A 141 -3.81 9.88 -20.17
N GLU A 142 -3.80 11.21 -20.25
CA GLU A 142 -2.65 12.03 -19.85
C GLU A 142 -2.40 11.99 -18.34
N ASN A 143 -3.46 11.98 -17.51
CA ASN A 143 -3.34 11.80 -16.08
C ASN A 143 -2.72 10.45 -15.72
N VAL A 144 -3.11 9.37 -16.40
CA VAL A 144 -2.55 8.03 -16.18
C VAL A 144 -1.10 7.96 -16.65
N ALA A 145 -0.75 8.59 -17.77
CA ALA A 145 0.62 8.61 -18.32
C ALA A 145 1.58 9.52 -17.53
N MET A 146 1.06 10.44 -16.70
CA MET A 146 1.84 11.50 -16.04
C MET A 146 3.06 10.99 -15.23
N PRO A 147 3.02 9.88 -14.48
CA PRO A 147 4.18 9.38 -13.75
C PRO A 147 5.36 8.97 -14.66
N THR A 148 5.11 8.78 -15.96
CA THR A 148 6.13 8.41 -16.96
C THR A 148 6.63 9.59 -17.79
N ALA A 149 6.21 10.82 -17.49
CA ALA A 149 6.47 12.01 -18.31
C ALA A 149 7.96 12.29 -18.57
N PHE A 150 8.85 11.78 -17.73
CA PHE A 150 10.30 11.94 -17.86
C PHE A 150 11.02 10.66 -18.33
N ASP A 151 10.26 9.62 -18.69
CA ASP A 151 10.82 8.38 -19.21
C ASP A 151 10.98 8.46 -20.73
N PRO A 152 11.95 7.73 -21.30
CA PRO A 152 12.02 7.61 -22.74
C PRO A 152 10.84 6.79 -23.28
N GLY A 153 10.20 7.29 -24.32
CA GLY A 153 9.06 6.65 -24.99
C GLY A 153 7.72 7.29 -24.66
N ASP A 154 6.68 6.83 -25.34
CA ASP A 154 5.30 7.26 -25.16
C ASP A 154 4.53 6.17 -24.38
N ALA A 155 3.97 6.54 -23.24
CA ALA A 155 3.19 5.64 -22.40
C ALA A 155 1.67 5.71 -22.70
N SER A 156 1.25 6.45 -23.72
CA SER A 156 -0.18 6.68 -24.02
C SER A 156 -0.92 5.38 -24.29
N ASP A 157 -0.34 4.46 -25.05
CA ASP A 157 -0.97 3.16 -25.33
C ASP A 157 -1.13 2.32 -24.06
N ARG A 158 -0.11 2.31 -23.18
CA ARG A 158 -0.19 1.60 -21.87
C ARG A 158 -1.24 2.24 -20.97
N ALA A 159 -1.30 3.57 -20.92
CA ALA A 159 -2.29 4.30 -20.16
C ALA A 159 -3.71 4.03 -20.68
N ALA A 160 -3.91 4.03 -22.02
CA ALA A 160 -5.19 3.71 -22.65
C ALA A 160 -5.62 2.26 -22.34
N ASN A 161 -4.69 1.30 -22.39
CA ASN A 161 -4.97 -0.10 -22.03
C ASN A 161 -5.37 -0.26 -20.56
N LEU A 162 -4.70 0.44 -19.64
CA LEU A 162 -5.08 0.47 -18.23
C LEU A 162 -6.48 1.06 -18.05
N LEU A 163 -6.78 2.19 -18.67
CA LEU A 163 -8.12 2.80 -18.59
C LEU A 163 -9.20 1.87 -19.16
N ALA A 164 -8.94 1.20 -20.29
CA ALA A 164 -9.87 0.23 -20.86
C ALA A 164 -10.13 -0.94 -19.90
N ARG A 165 -9.09 -1.44 -19.22
CA ARG A 165 -9.18 -2.48 -18.19
C ARG A 165 -10.09 -2.04 -17.03
N PHE A 166 -10.05 -0.77 -16.63
CA PHE A 166 -10.92 -0.20 -15.60
C PHE A 166 -12.28 0.31 -16.13
N GLY A 167 -12.67 -0.09 -17.35
CA GLY A 167 -13.96 0.25 -17.95
C GLY A 167 -14.07 1.71 -18.39
N LEU A 168 -12.96 2.37 -18.69
CA LEU A 168 -12.87 3.78 -19.11
C LEU A 168 -12.32 3.95 -20.53
N GLY A 169 -12.38 2.90 -21.35
CA GLY A 169 -11.86 2.95 -22.73
C GLY A 169 -12.58 3.96 -23.64
N ASP A 170 -13.82 4.32 -23.33
CA ASP A 170 -14.60 5.35 -24.02
C ASP A 170 -14.42 6.76 -23.40
N ARG A 171 -13.59 6.91 -22.36
CA ARG A 171 -13.36 8.14 -21.58
C ARG A 171 -11.94 8.67 -21.66
N LEU A 172 -11.10 8.14 -22.56
CA LEU A 172 -9.67 8.46 -22.63
C LEU A 172 -9.37 9.97 -22.70
N ASN A 173 -10.18 10.69 -23.48
CA ASN A 173 -10.00 12.11 -23.75
C ASN A 173 -10.86 13.03 -22.86
N HIS A 174 -11.54 12.49 -21.85
CA HIS A 174 -12.33 13.31 -20.92
C HIS A 174 -11.41 13.93 -19.88
N GLU A 175 -11.67 15.17 -19.53
CA GLU A 175 -11.04 15.87 -18.40
C GLU A 175 -11.72 15.46 -17.07
N PRO A 176 -11.06 15.62 -15.90
CA PRO A 176 -11.62 15.25 -14.61
C PRO A 176 -12.99 15.86 -14.28
N ASN A 177 -13.29 17.08 -14.77
CA ASN A 177 -14.58 17.74 -14.57
C ASN A 177 -15.75 17.06 -15.31
N GLU A 178 -15.44 16.21 -16.30
CA GLU A 178 -16.42 15.46 -17.09
C GLU A 178 -16.62 14.02 -16.56
N LEU A 179 -15.92 13.65 -15.49
CA LEU A 179 -15.94 12.31 -14.90
C LEU A 179 -16.70 12.29 -13.56
N SER A 180 -17.44 11.22 -13.29
CA SER A 180 -18.03 10.96 -11.98
C SER A 180 -16.94 10.65 -10.93
N GLY A 181 -17.27 10.67 -9.62
CA GLY A 181 -16.36 10.35 -8.53
C GLY A 181 -15.69 8.98 -8.72
N GLY A 182 -16.49 7.94 -8.97
CA GLY A 182 -15.98 6.59 -9.21
C GLY A 182 -15.12 6.47 -10.48
N GLN A 183 -15.43 7.23 -11.55
CA GLN A 183 -14.59 7.30 -12.73
C GLN A 183 -13.25 7.97 -12.44
N LYS A 184 -13.24 9.08 -11.67
CA LYS A 184 -12.01 9.74 -11.21
C LYS A 184 -11.15 8.79 -10.39
N GLN A 185 -11.76 8.02 -9.48
CA GLN A 185 -11.05 7.05 -8.65
C GLN A 185 -10.40 5.95 -9.51
N ARG A 186 -11.13 5.42 -10.52
CA ARG A 186 -10.55 4.45 -11.46
C ARG A 186 -9.41 5.03 -12.29
N VAL A 187 -9.47 6.31 -12.68
CA VAL A 187 -8.32 6.99 -13.32
C VAL A 187 -7.13 7.09 -12.36
N ALA A 188 -7.37 7.42 -11.08
CA ALA A 188 -6.32 7.48 -10.07
C ALA A 188 -5.67 6.11 -9.81
N ILE A 189 -6.47 5.04 -9.77
CA ILE A 189 -5.96 3.65 -9.66
C ILE A 189 -5.16 3.28 -10.91
N ALA A 190 -5.67 3.55 -12.12
CA ALA A 190 -4.94 3.29 -13.36
C ALA A 190 -3.59 4.03 -13.38
N ARG A 191 -3.58 5.31 -12.93
CA ARG A 191 -2.35 6.10 -12.80
C ARG A 191 -1.35 5.48 -11.84
N SER A 192 -1.83 4.96 -10.69
CA SER A 192 -0.95 4.35 -9.69
C SER A 192 -0.27 3.06 -10.19
N LEU A 193 -0.87 2.40 -11.19
CA LEU A 193 -0.40 1.13 -11.75
C LEU A 193 0.45 1.28 -13.02
N ILE A 194 0.63 2.50 -13.55
CA ILE A 194 1.32 2.71 -14.83
C ILE A 194 2.77 2.23 -14.82
N ASN A 195 3.43 2.25 -13.68
CA ASN A 195 4.81 1.78 -13.49
C ASN A 195 4.91 0.34 -12.95
N GLU A 196 3.80 -0.41 -12.93
CA GLU A 196 3.76 -1.80 -12.45
C GLU A 196 4.34 -1.96 -11.04
N PRO A 197 3.81 -1.21 -10.04
CA PRO A 197 4.37 -1.18 -8.71
C PRO A 197 4.19 -2.51 -7.98
N ALA A 198 5.12 -2.82 -7.06
CA ALA A 198 4.97 -3.94 -6.14
C ALA A 198 3.99 -3.65 -4.99
N VAL A 199 3.81 -2.36 -4.66
CA VAL A 199 2.99 -1.90 -3.52
C VAL A 199 2.06 -0.79 -3.96
N LEU A 200 0.78 -0.91 -3.61
CA LEU A 200 -0.26 0.12 -3.78
C LEU A 200 -0.67 0.65 -2.41
N LEU A 201 -0.45 1.94 -2.18
CA LEU A 201 -0.83 2.65 -0.97
C LEU A 201 -2.09 3.47 -1.22
N ALA A 202 -3.12 3.29 -0.41
CA ALA A 202 -4.41 3.97 -0.56
C ALA A 202 -4.77 4.74 0.71
N ASP A 203 -5.05 6.03 0.57
CA ASP A 203 -5.50 6.91 1.66
C ASP A 203 -7.00 7.15 1.49
N GLU A 204 -7.83 6.60 2.39
CA GLU A 204 -9.29 6.69 2.39
C GLU A 204 -9.91 6.44 1.00
N PRO A 205 -9.66 5.29 0.38
CA PRO A 205 -9.93 5.09 -1.07
C PRO A 205 -11.41 5.13 -1.45
N THR A 206 -12.33 4.97 -0.50
CA THR A 206 -13.80 5.02 -0.67
C THR A 206 -14.43 6.26 -0.08
N GLY A 207 -13.68 7.09 0.66
CA GLY A 207 -14.21 8.16 1.52
C GLY A 207 -15.04 9.24 0.83
N ASN A 208 -14.90 9.43 -0.49
CA ASN A 208 -15.66 10.39 -1.29
C ASN A 208 -16.68 9.72 -2.24
N LEU A 209 -17.03 8.45 -2.01
CA LEU A 209 -17.86 7.66 -2.89
C LEU A 209 -19.13 7.18 -2.16
N ASP A 210 -20.21 6.93 -2.91
CA ASP A 210 -21.33 6.18 -2.40
C ASP A 210 -20.98 4.68 -2.26
N THR A 211 -21.76 3.94 -1.48
CA THR A 211 -21.47 2.54 -1.12
C THR A 211 -21.31 1.65 -2.35
N ASP A 212 -22.22 1.72 -3.34
CA ASP A 212 -22.17 0.88 -4.54
C ASP A 212 -20.91 1.17 -5.36
N THR A 213 -20.54 2.44 -5.45
CA THR A 213 -19.30 2.87 -6.12
C THR A 213 -18.07 2.43 -5.32
N GLY A 214 -18.12 2.51 -3.98
CA GLY A 214 -17.08 2.04 -3.07
C GLY A 214 -16.79 0.55 -3.26
N GLU A 215 -17.83 -0.30 -3.24
CA GLU A 215 -17.71 -1.74 -3.51
C GLU A 215 -17.07 -2.02 -4.88
N ALA A 216 -17.48 -1.28 -5.92
CA ALA A 216 -16.88 -1.44 -7.24
C ALA A 216 -15.39 -1.06 -7.28
N ILE A 217 -14.94 -0.09 -6.48
CA ILE A 217 -13.53 0.28 -6.33
C ILE A 217 -12.76 -0.79 -5.54
N LEU A 218 -13.33 -1.32 -4.47
CA LEU A 218 -12.69 -2.38 -3.69
C LEU A 218 -12.54 -3.68 -4.51
N ALA A 219 -13.50 -4.00 -5.36
CA ALA A 219 -13.37 -5.09 -6.32
C ALA A 219 -12.21 -4.87 -7.32
N GLU A 220 -11.87 -3.62 -7.68
CA GLU A 220 -10.66 -3.35 -8.48
C GLU A 220 -9.38 -3.58 -7.66
N PHE A 221 -9.34 -3.25 -6.37
CA PHE A 221 -8.20 -3.57 -5.50
C PHE A 221 -7.99 -5.07 -5.36
N GLU A 222 -9.07 -5.86 -5.23
CA GLU A 222 -8.99 -7.31 -5.25
C GLU A 222 -8.35 -7.87 -6.53
N ARG A 223 -8.67 -7.27 -7.68
CA ARG A 223 -8.05 -7.65 -8.96
C ARG A 223 -6.55 -7.31 -9.00
N VAL A 224 -6.19 -6.11 -8.52
CA VAL A 224 -4.79 -5.67 -8.42
C VAL A 224 -4.01 -6.58 -7.47
N LYS A 225 -4.59 -6.91 -6.32
CA LYS A 225 -4.04 -7.88 -5.37
C LYS A 225 -3.80 -9.24 -6.02
N ALA A 226 -4.76 -9.76 -6.78
CA ALA A 226 -4.65 -11.05 -7.46
C ALA A 226 -3.51 -11.11 -8.51
N GLU A 227 -3.01 -9.96 -8.95
CA GLU A 227 -1.83 -9.84 -9.82
C GLU A 227 -0.50 -9.81 -9.04
N GLY A 228 -0.55 -9.96 -7.72
CA GLY A 228 0.62 -10.01 -6.86
C GLY A 228 1.03 -8.66 -6.26
N VAL A 229 0.28 -7.58 -6.48
CA VAL A 229 0.54 -6.28 -5.86
C VAL A 229 0.07 -6.29 -4.41
N ALA A 230 0.93 -5.89 -3.47
CA ALA A 230 0.51 -5.66 -2.09
C ALA A 230 -0.34 -4.38 -2.01
N VAL A 231 -1.53 -4.44 -1.43
CA VAL A 231 -2.42 -3.29 -1.25
C VAL A 231 -2.46 -2.93 0.24
N ILE A 232 -2.17 -1.69 0.57
CA ILE A 232 -2.25 -1.18 1.94
C ILE A 232 -3.17 0.04 1.92
N ALA A 233 -4.33 -0.06 2.56
CA ALA A 233 -5.28 1.02 2.67
C ALA A 233 -5.37 1.53 4.11
N VAL A 234 -5.20 2.83 4.32
CA VAL A 234 -5.57 3.46 5.60
C VAL A 234 -6.99 3.97 5.49
N THR A 235 -7.81 3.67 6.49
CA THR A 235 -9.23 4.00 6.42
C THR A 235 -9.89 4.04 7.81
N HIS A 236 -11.10 4.57 7.86
CA HIS A 236 -12.07 4.41 8.94
C HIS A 236 -13.40 3.82 8.41
N ASP A 237 -13.43 3.38 7.15
CA ASP A 237 -14.60 2.80 6.49
C ASP A 237 -14.63 1.28 6.71
N PRO A 238 -15.65 0.75 7.44
CA PRO A 238 -15.79 -0.68 7.68
C PRO A 238 -15.88 -1.52 6.39
N LEU A 239 -16.35 -0.92 5.29
CA LEU A 239 -16.43 -1.61 4.01
C LEU A 239 -15.04 -2.04 3.51
N VAL A 240 -14.01 -1.23 3.72
CA VAL A 240 -12.63 -1.56 3.34
C VAL A 240 -12.09 -2.72 4.19
N GLU A 241 -12.47 -2.78 5.48
CA GLU A 241 -12.09 -3.86 6.38
C GLU A 241 -12.62 -5.22 5.92
N GLU A 242 -13.86 -5.25 5.38
CA GLU A 242 -14.49 -6.48 4.87
C GLU A 242 -13.75 -7.10 3.65
N TYR A 243 -13.05 -6.26 2.87
CA TYR A 243 -12.28 -6.70 1.69
C TYR A 243 -10.82 -7.04 2.02
N ALA A 244 -10.31 -6.61 3.19
CA ALA A 244 -8.92 -6.82 3.56
C ALA A 244 -8.67 -8.27 4.02
N ASP A 245 -7.52 -8.83 3.64
CA ASP A 245 -7.06 -10.13 4.16
C ASP A 245 -6.65 -10.02 5.62
N ARG A 246 -6.20 -8.82 6.03
CA ARG A 246 -5.76 -8.51 7.40
C ARG A 246 -6.09 -7.07 7.76
N VAL A 247 -6.59 -6.89 8.97
CA VAL A 247 -6.84 -5.57 9.56
C VAL A 247 -5.83 -5.34 10.68
N VAL A 248 -5.21 -4.16 10.70
CA VAL A 248 -4.27 -3.74 11.73
C VAL A 248 -4.74 -2.45 12.37
N ASP A 249 -4.60 -2.32 13.67
CA ASP A 249 -5.01 -1.13 14.41
C ASP A 249 -3.80 -0.23 14.69
N LEU A 250 -3.94 1.06 14.37
CA LEU A 250 -2.96 2.09 14.71
C LEU A 250 -3.59 3.08 15.69
N THR A 251 -3.17 3.04 16.94
CA THR A 251 -3.65 3.93 17.99
C THR A 251 -2.48 4.61 18.68
N ASP A 252 -2.52 5.95 18.76
CA ASP A 252 -1.49 6.80 19.39
C ASP A 252 -0.05 6.50 18.90
N GLY A 253 0.09 6.19 17.61
CA GLY A 253 1.38 5.88 16.98
C GLY A 253 1.86 4.44 17.18
N VAL A 254 1.14 3.60 17.92
CA VAL A 254 1.46 2.19 18.14
C VAL A 254 0.60 1.30 17.23
N LEU A 255 1.24 0.38 16.52
CA LEU A 255 0.59 -0.55 15.60
C LEU A 255 0.40 -1.92 16.27
N THR A 256 -0.79 -2.50 16.13
CA THR A 256 -1.12 -3.85 16.61
C THR A 256 -1.53 -4.73 15.43
N GLY A 257 -1.02 -5.96 15.36
CA GLY A 257 -1.28 -6.87 14.23
C GLY A 257 -0.48 -6.52 12.97
N GLY A 258 0.64 -5.80 13.13
CA GLY A 258 1.45 -5.29 12.02
C GLY A 258 2.18 -6.35 11.20
N LEU A 259 2.41 -7.53 11.76
CA LEU A 259 3.13 -8.60 11.10
C LEU A 259 2.20 -9.74 10.67
N PRO A 260 2.43 -10.34 9.49
CA PRO A 260 1.68 -11.51 9.06
C PRO A 260 1.82 -12.67 10.06
N GLY A 261 0.67 -13.23 10.48
CA GLY A 261 0.63 -14.31 11.47
C GLY A 261 0.45 -13.84 12.92
N GLU A 262 0.50 -12.55 13.20
CA GLU A 262 -0.01 -12.02 14.47
C GLU A 262 -1.54 -12.14 14.52
N SER A 263 -2.08 -12.23 15.74
CA SER A 263 -3.54 -12.32 15.92
C SER A 263 -4.18 -11.00 15.45
N ASP A 264 -5.13 -11.12 14.52
CA ASP A 264 -5.98 -10.01 14.09
C ASP A 264 -6.75 -9.47 15.32
N PRO A 265 -6.56 -8.20 15.71
CA PRO A 265 -7.24 -7.62 16.85
C PRO A 265 -8.77 -7.60 16.70
N HIS A 266 -9.29 -7.72 15.46
CA HIS A 266 -10.72 -7.72 15.14
C HIS A 266 -11.32 -9.13 15.00
N ALA A 267 -10.51 -10.19 14.85
CA ALA A 267 -10.97 -11.58 14.69
C ALA A 267 -11.77 -12.11 15.91
N ASP A 268 -11.57 -11.56 17.12
CA ASP A 268 -12.28 -11.93 18.33
C ASP A 268 -13.62 -11.19 18.53
N ALA A 269 -13.87 -10.08 17.83
CA ALA A 269 -15.11 -9.32 17.94
C ALA A 269 -16.28 -10.07 17.31
N ASP A 270 -16.06 -10.74 16.19
CA ASP A 270 -17.07 -11.49 15.44
C ASP A 270 -17.48 -12.80 16.16
N ARG A 271 -16.57 -13.39 16.98
CA ARG A 271 -16.86 -14.58 17.78
C ARG A 271 -17.72 -14.31 19.01
N ARG A 272 -17.82 -13.07 19.49
CA ARG A 272 -18.63 -12.69 20.66
C ARG A 272 -20.06 -12.29 20.31
N GLY A 273 -20.35 -11.92 19.05
CA GLY A 273 -21.69 -11.56 18.59
C GLY A 273 -22.61 -12.75 18.27
N GLY A 274 -22.08 -13.97 18.11
CA GLY A 274 -22.83 -15.14 17.63
C GLY A 274 -23.40 -16.11 18.68
N ARG A 275 -23.38 -15.80 19.98
CA ARG A 275 -23.83 -16.72 21.03
C ARG A 275 -24.90 -16.13 21.96
N ASP A 276 -25.96 -15.55 21.45
CA ASP A 276 -27.18 -15.41 22.26
C ASP A 276 -28.44 -15.23 21.38
N ALA A 277 -28.71 -16.22 20.53
CA ALA A 277 -30.05 -16.47 20.00
C ALA A 277 -30.60 -17.70 20.74
N GLY A 278 -30.98 -17.47 21.98
CA GLY A 278 -31.60 -18.46 22.86
C GLY A 278 -32.81 -19.11 22.17
N ARG A 279 -32.68 -20.36 21.96
CA ARG A 279 -33.70 -21.33 21.64
C ARG A 279 -34.77 -21.32 22.76
N THR A 280 -35.84 -20.63 22.59
CA THR A 280 -37.10 -20.91 23.27
C THR A 280 -38.04 -21.65 22.32
N ALA A 281 -38.05 -22.97 22.46
CA ALA A 281 -39.07 -23.83 21.85
C ALA A 281 -40.39 -23.63 22.62
N PRO A 282 -41.54 -23.45 21.94
CA PRO A 282 -42.83 -23.53 22.58
C PRO A 282 -43.19 -25.01 22.79
N GLY A 283 -43.44 -25.38 24.05
CA GLY A 283 -43.97 -26.69 24.43
C GLY A 283 -45.38 -26.94 23.88
N PRO A 284 -45.75 -28.23 23.70
CA PRO A 284 -47.04 -28.59 23.17
C PRO A 284 -48.16 -28.35 24.19
N GLN A 285 -49.18 -27.57 23.80
CA GLN A 285 -50.45 -27.51 24.55
C GLN A 285 -51.25 -28.77 24.29
N MET A 286 -51.42 -29.53 25.32
CA MET A 286 -52.39 -30.64 25.42
C MET A 286 -53.79 -30.09 25.40
N GLY A 287 -54.63 -30.63 24.54
CA GLY A 287 -56.06 -30.43 24.48
C GLY A 287 -56.74 -30.96 25.75
N GLY A 288 -57.70 -30.22 26.24
CA GLY A 288 -58.67 -30.62 27.25
C GLY A 288 -60.07 -30.36 26.69
N ASP A 289 -60.67 -31.46 26.25
CA ASP A 289 -62.06 -31.60 25.95
C ASP A 289 -62.89 -31.52 27.25
N ARG A 290 -64.00 -30.79 27.22
CA ARG A 290 -65.27 -31.06 27.91
C ARG A 290 -66.21 -29.88 27.92
N GLY A 291 -67.45 -30.17 27.43
CA GLY A 291 -68.63 -29.50 27.80
C GLY A 291 -69.50 -28.99 26.70
#